data_9ffdd1de34716da03eeca606e0bb9299
#
_entry.id   9ffdd1de34716da03eeca606e0bb9299
#
_cell.length_a   1.000
_cell.length_b   1.000
_cell.length_c   1.000
_cell.angle_alpha   90.00
_cell.angle_beta   90.00
_cell.angle_gamma   90.00
#
_symmetry.space_group_name_H-M   'P 1'
#
loop_
_entity.id
_entity.type
_entity.pdbx_description
1 polymer ?
#
loop_
_entity_poly.entity_id
_entity_poly.type
_entity_poly.pdbx_seq_one_letter_code
_entity_poly.pdbx_strand_id
1 'polypeptide(L)'
;MHTTHHVMGMVTKVDLEAGHFRLKDDGEAFCTVCCGGETEILGEEDPLALEGLQPGDYIRSECLRGEDGKLVAQKIVLLRPAWRMIESPEM
;
A
#
# COMPACT_ATOMS: atom_id res chain seq x y z
N MET A 1 4.06 20.86 -11.84
CA MET A 1 2.99 19.93 -12.18
C MET A 1 3.26 18.59 -11.52
N HIS A 2 2.24 18.04 -10.90
CA HIS A 2 2.40 16.77 -10.20
C HIS A 2 1.91 15.64 -11.06
N THR A 3 2.67 14.57 -11.09
CA THR A 3 2.29 13.38 -11.84
C THR A 3 1.88 12.31 -10.85
N THR A 4 0.69 11.76 -11.04
CA THR A 4 0.21 10.69 -10.20
C THR A 4 0.78 9.38 -10.70
N HIS A 5 1.36 8.61 -9.81
CA HIS A 5 1.89 7.31 -10.11
C HIS A 5 1.01 6.26 -9.46
N HIS A 6 0.73 5.20 -10.18
CA HIS A 6 -0.07 4.09 -9.63
C HIS A 6 0.85 2.90 -9.46
N VAL A 7 0.89 2.37 -8.24
CA VAL A 7 1.64 1.16 -7.98
C VAL A 7 0.68 0.13 -7.40
N MET A 8 0.90 -1.11 -7.75
CA MET A 8 0.04 -2.20 -7.30
C MET A 8 0.92 -3.37 -6.96
N GLY A 9 0.66 -4.00 -5.84
CA GLY A 9 1.48 -5.12 -5.43
C GLY A 9 1.15 -5.57 -4.03
N MET A 10 1.97 -6.47 -3.54
CA MET A 10 1.78 -7.07 -2.23
C MET A 10 2.65 -6.35 -1.21
N VAL A 11 2.05 -5.96 -0.10
CA VAL A 11 2.78 -5.34 1.01
C VAL A 11 3.73 -6.38 1.59
N THR A 12 5.00 -6.02 1.75
CA THR A 12 5.98 -6.92 2.33
C THR A 12 6.43 -6.48 3.72
N LYS A 13 6.31 -5.18 4.03
CA LYS A 13 6.74 -4.69 5.32
C LYS A 13 6.05 -3.36 5.61
N VAL A 14 5.64 -3.16 6.84
CA VAL A 14 5.04 -1.90 7.28
C VAL A 14 5.87 -1.36 8.41
N ASP A 15 6.30 -0.10 8.30
CA ASP A 15 7.08 0.56 9.33
C ASP A 15 6.24 1.71 9.89
N LEU A 16 5.62 1.47 11.01
CA LEU A 16 4.70 2.45 11.59
C LEU A 16 5.44 3.67 12.13
N GLU A 17 6.64 3.47 12.64
CA GLU A 17 7.39 4.60 13.17
C GLU A 17 7.83 5.56 12.09
N ALA A 18 8.24 5.02 10.97
CA ALA A 18 8.68 5.85 9.86
C ALA A 18 7.52 6.33 9.00
N GLY A 19 6.35 5.71 9.13
CA GLY A 19 5.20 6.12 8.37
C GLY A 19 5.26 5.70 6.91
N HIS A 20 5.84 4.53 6.63
CA HIS A 20 5.90 4.06 5.25
C HIS A 20 5.73 2.54 5.22
N PHE A 21 5.52 2.02 4.03
CA PHE A 21 5.48 0.58 3.84
C PHE A 21 6.19 0.24 2.55
N ARG A 22 6.56 -1.03 2.43
CA ARG A 22 7.22 -1.53 1.24
C ARG A 22 6.31 -2.54 0.56
N LEU A 23 6.23 -2.47 -0.75
CA LEU A 23 5.48 -3.45 -1.50
C LEU A 23 6.35 -4.04 -2.59
N LYS A 24 5.95 -5.20 -3.07
CA LYS A 24 6.59 -5.85 -4.20
C LYS A 24 5.57 -5.83 -5.33
N ASP A 25 5.91 -5.17 -6.43
CA ASP A 25 4.96 -5.01 -7.51
C ASP A 25 4.94 -6.27 -8.38
N ASP A 26 4.11 -6.25 -9.42
CA ASP A 26 3.95 -7.42 -10.27
C ASP A 26 5.21 -7.78 -11.03
N GLY A 27 6.11 -6.82 -11.22
CA GLY A 27 7.40 -7.10 -11.84
C GLY A 27 8.46 -7.52 -10.85
N GLU A 28 8.05 -7.79 -9.60
CA GLU A 28 8.94 -8.21 -8.53
C GLU A 28 9.93 -7.14 -8.09
N ALA A 29 9.66 -5.89 -8.38
CA ALA A 29 10.47 -4.79 -7.90
C ALA A 29 9.90 -4.30 -6.58
N PHE A 30 10.80 -3.95 -5.65
CA PHE A 30 10.36 -3.42 -4.37
C PHE A 30 10.21 -1.92 -4.46
N CYS A 31 9.20 -1.41 -3.78
CA CYS A 31 8.88 0.01 -3.81
C CYS A 31 8.50 0.44 -2.40
N THR A 32 9.10 1.55 -1.94
CA THR A 32 8.76 2.10 -0.64
C THR A 32 7.82 3.27 -0.84
N VAL A 33 6.71 3.26 -0.13
CA VAL A 33 5.68 4.29 -0.25
C VAL A 33 5.49 4.93 1.11
N CYS A 34 5.60 6.24 1.15
CA CYS A 34 5.42 7.00 2.39
C CYS A 34 3.97 7.38 2.56
N CYS A 35 3.50 7.38 3.79
CA CYS A 35 2.13 7.76 4.11
C CYS A 35 2.16 8.97 5.02
N GLY A 36 1.33 9.95 4.73
CA GLY A 36 1.20 11.13 5.56
C GLY A 36 -0.15 11.18 6.22
N GLY A 37 -0.42 12.26 6.94
CA GLY A 37 -1.69 12.44 7.60
C GLY A 37 -2.86 12.56 6.64
N GLU A 38 -2.58 12.89 5.39
CA GLU A 38 -3.63 13.06 4.40
C GLU A 38 -3.81 11.83 3.52
N THR A 39 -3.04 10.80 3.75
CA THR A 39 -3.17 9.57 2.96
C THR A 39 -4.47 8.88 3.33
N GLU A 40 -5.27 8.56 2.33
CA GLU A 40 -6.52 7.86 2.54
C GLU A 40 -6.30 6.38 2.26
N ILE A 41 -6.66 5.51 3.20
CA ILE A 41 -6.51 4.07 3.04
C ILE A 41 -7.89 3.46 3.13
N LEU A 42 -8.31 2.77 2.08
CA LEU A 42 -9.63 2.18 2.02
C LEU A 42 -9.53 0.68 2.13
N GLY A 43 -10.19 0.12 3.13
CA GLY A 43 -10.30 -1.31 3.27
C GLY A 43 -11.46 -1.85 2.46
N GLU A 44 -11.81 -3.09 2.70
CA GLU A 44 -12.90 -3.70 1.96
C GLU A 44 -14.24 -3.10 2.34
N GLU A 45 -14.43 -2.78 3.61
CA GLU A 45 -15.70 -2.24 4.08
C GLU A 45 -15.55 -0.91 4.76
N ASP A 46 -14.43 -0.68 5.42
CA ASP A 46 -14.23 0.51 6.23
C ASP A 46 -12.88 1.14 5.93
N PRO A 47 -12.73 2.44 6.17
CA PRO A 47 -11.41 3.05 6.07
C PRO A 47 -10.45 2.40 7.03
N LEU A 48 -9.18 2.36 6.65
CA LEU A 48 -8.13 1.79 7.46
C LEU A 48 -7.11 2.84 7.81
N ALA A 49 -6.33 2.58 8.84
CA ALA A 49 -5.13 3.34 9.13
C ALA A 49 -3.93 2.52 8.66
N LEU A 50 -2.76 3.15 8.66
CA LEU A 50 -1.55 2.44 8.24
C LEU A 50 -1.31 1.19 9.08
N GLU A 51 -1.64 1.26 10.37
CA GLU A 51 -1.47 0.13 11.26
C GLU A 51 -2.42 -1.02 10.92
N GLY A 52 -3.41 -0.78 10.09
CA GLY A 52 -4.28 -1.85 9.62
C GLY A 52 -3.76 -2.56 8.39
N LEU A 53 -2.72 -2.04 7.76
CA LEU A 53 -2.09 -2.73 6.65
C LEU A 53 -1.16 -3.80 7.18
N GLN A 54 -1.14 -4.94 6.54
CA GLN A 54 -0.34 -6.07 6.98
C GLN A 54 0.47 -6.63 5.83
N PRO A 55 1.63 -7.20 6.11
CA PRO A 55 2.36 -7.91 5.06
C PRO A 55 1.48 -9.00 4.46
N GLY A 56 1.47 -9.08 3.16
CA GLY A 56 0.62 -10.02 2.45
C GLY A 56 -0.62 -9.37 1.85
N ASP A 57 -0.98 -8.16 2.30
CA ASP A 57 -2.09 -7.44 1.69
C ASP A 57 -1.74 -7.05 0.26
N TYR A 58 -2.69 -7.20 -0.64
CA TYR A 58 -2.51 -6.78 -2.03
C TYR A 58 -3.25 -5.47 -2.21
N ILE A 59 -2.54 -4.44 -2.63
CA ILE A 59 -3.08 -3.10 -2.66
C ILE A 59 -2.77 -2.38 -3.97
N ARG A 60 -3.51 -1.32 -4.21
CA ARG A 60 -3.20 -0.37 -5.26
C ARG A 60 -3.05 1.00 -4.60
N SER A 61 -1.99 1.71 -4.94
CA SER A 61 -1.73 3.01 -4.34
C SER A 61 -1.57 4.07 -5.42
N GLU A 62 -2.21 5.22 -5.20
CA GLU A 62 -2.00 6.40 -6.03
C GLU A 62 -1.04 7.29 -5.28
N CYS A 63 0.09 7.59 -5.89
CA CYS A 63 1.17 8.28 -5.23
C CYS A 63 1.62 9.50 -6.01
N LEU A 64 2.16 10.47 -5.30
CA LEU A 64 2.86 11.58 -5.90
C LEU A 64 4.34 11.42 -5.60
N ARG A 65 5.18 11.75 -6.57
CA ARG A 65 6.62 11.69 -6.36
C ARG A 65 7.10 13.03 -5.82
N GLY A 66 7.77 13.00 -4.67
CA GLY A 66 8.32 14.20 -4.08
C GLY A 66 9.61 14.62 -4.75
N GLU A 67 10.13 15.76 -4.32
CA GLU A 67 11.34 16.30 -4.92
C GLU A 67 12.54 15.40 -4.68
N ASP A 68 12.52 14.66 -3.60
CA ASP A 68 13.59 13.73 -3.28
C ASP A 68 13.42 12.38 -3.94
N GLY A 69 12.43 12.24 -4.81
CA GLY A 69 12.19 11.00 -5.51
C GLY A 69 11.34 10.00 -4.75
N LYS A 70 10.94 10.32 -3.54
CA LYS A 70 10.13 9.41 -2.76
C LYS A 70 8.68 9.47 -3.20
N LEU A 71 8.01 8.33 -3.14
CA LEU A 71 6.59 8.26 -3.43
C LEU A 71 5.80 8.50 -2.15
N VAL A 72 4.83 9.39 -2.22
CA VAL A 72 3.95 9.69 -1.10
C VAL A 72 2.55 9.33 -1.51
N ALA A 73 1.94 8.42 -0.77
CA ALA A 73 0.62 7.92 -1.12
C ALA A 73 -0.44 8.98 -0.87
N GLN A 74 -1.31 9.16 -1.86
CA GLN A 74 -2.49 9.98 -1.72
C GLN A 74 -3.66 9.09 -1.32
N LYS A 75 -3.73 7.90 -1.91
CA LYS A 75 -4.83 7.00 -1.69
C LYS A 75 -4.34 5.57 -1.86
N ILE A 76 -4.74 4.71 -0.95
CA ILE A 76 -4.39 3.30 -1.00
C ILE A 76 -5.69 2.52 -0.93
N VAL A 77 -5.85 1.55 -1.83
CA VAL A 77 -7.04 0.71 -1.85
C VAL A 77 -6.60 -0.72 -1.59
N LEU A 78 -7.18 -1.33 -0.58
CA LEU A 78 -6.92 -2.73 -0.27
C LEU A 78 -7.73 -3.58 -1.24
N LEU A 79 -7.04 -4.30 -2.11
CA LEU A 79 -7.69 -5.14 -3.09
C LEU A 79 -7.97 -6.53 -2.56
N ARG A 80 -7.04 -7.05 -1.75
CA ARG A 80 -7.21 -8.38 -1.18
C ARG A 80 -6.42 -8.45 0.12
N PRO A 81 -7.09 -8.67 1.25
CA PRO A 81 -6.37 -8.75 2.52
C PRO A 81 -5.55 -10.03 2.62
N ALA A 82 -4.52 -9.98 3.46
CA ALA A 82 -3.62 -11.11 3.61
C ALA A 82 -4.34 -12.34 4.12
N TRP A 83 -5.27 -12.15 5.07
CA TRP A 83 -5.96 -13.30 5.66
C TRP A 83 -6.81 -14.04 4.63
N ARG A 84 -7.25 -13.35 3.58
CA ARG A 84 -8.05 -14.00 2.57
C ARG A 84 -7.21 -14.97 1.73
N MET A 85 -5.93 -14.67 1.58
CA MET A 85 -5.06 -15.58 0.88
C MET A 85 -4.80 -16.84 1.67
N ILE A 86 -4.76 -16.69 3.01
CA ILE A 86 -4.55 -17.85 3.87
C ILE A 86 -5.77 -18.75 3.86
N GLU A 87 -6.93 -18.15 3.75
CA GLU A 87 -8.14 -18.93 3.75
C GLU A 87 -8.37 -19.59 2.43
N SER A 88 -7.48 -20.05 1.77
CA SER A 88 -7.59 -20.64 0.49
C SER A 88 -8.92 -21.33 0.31
N PRO A 89 -9.58 -21.03 -0.72
CA PRO A 89 -10.92 -21.59 -0.86
C PRO A 89 -10.90 -22.97 -1.39
N GLU A 90 -10.25 -23.72 -1.11
CA GLU A 90 -10.33 -24.90 -1.55
C GLU A 90 -11.39 -25.53 -1.44
N MET A 91 -11.98 -25.63 -1.70
CA MET A 91 -12.96 -26.30 -1.54
C MET A 91 -13.32 -26.70 -2.12
#